data_9cd12f2213a7ba8d95b375ccc50be111
#
_entry.id   9cd12f2213a7ba8d95b375ccc50be111
#
_cell.length_a   1.000
_cell.length_b   1.000
_cell.length_c   1.000
_cell.angle_alpha   90.00
_cell.angle_beta   90.00
_cell.angle_gamma   90.00
#
_symmetry.space_group_name_H-M   'P 1'
#
loop_
_entity.id
_entity.type
_entity.pdbx_description
1 polymer ?
#
loop_
_entity_poly.entity_id
_entity_poly.type
_entity_poly.pdbx_seq_one_letter_code
_entity_poly.pdbx_strand_id
1 'polypeptide(L)'
;MGLHEHRSEIESIDEQIIRLIDKRIGISKKIFEAKRAEGKPISDPEREKRVLSRAMDLATELNLDAGAVKSIFETLIMMSLNKQH
;
A
#
# COMPACT_ATOMS: atom_id res chain seq x y z
N MET A 1 -12.10 -5.01 -29.52
CA MET A 1 -12.23 -4.14 -28.32
C MET A 1 -11.73 -2.76 -28.63
N GLY A 2 -12.54 -1.77 -28.37
CA GLY A 2 -12.23 -0.40 -28.69
C GLY A 2 -11.57 0.36 -27.55
N LEU A 3 -11.14 1.57 -27.86
CA LEU A 3 -10.52 2.49 -26.90
C LEU A 3 -11.44 2.77 -25.70
N HIS A 4 -12.73 2.96 -25.94
CA HIS A 4 -13.71 3.22 -24.88
C HIS A 4 -13.78 2.08 -23.87
N GLU A 5 -13.80 0.85 -24.36
CA GLU A 5 -13.86 -0.34 -23.49
C GLU A 5 -12.60 -0.48 -22.64
N HIS A 6 -11.44 -0.22 -23.23
CA HIS A 6 -10.18 -0.26 -22.47
C HIS A 6 -10.10 0.84 -21.42
N ARG A 7 -10.62 2.04 -21.73
CA ARG A 7 -10.69 3.12 -20.73
C ARG A 7 -11.63 2.76 -19.57
N SER A 8 -12.74 2.10 -19.89
CA SER A 8 -13.69 1.63 -18.89
C SER A 8 -13.03 0.58 -17.97
N GLU A 9 -12.22 -0.31 -18.54
CA GLU A 9 -11.45 -1.28 -17.77
C GLU A 9 -10.45 -0.60 -16.83
N ILE A 10 -9.73 0.41 -17.29
CA ILE A 10 -8.79 1.18 -16.47
C ILE A 10 -9.53 1.86 -15.33
N GLU A 11 -10.68 2.48 -15.58
CA GLU A 11 -11.48 3.12 -14.55
C GLU A 11 -11.89 2.14 -13.45
N SER A 12 -12.28 0.94 -13.84
CA SER A 12 -12.63 -0.13 -12.90
C SER A 12 -11.42 -0.54 -12.05
N ILE A 13 -10.25 -0.67 -12.67
CA ILE A 13 -9.01 -0.99 -11.95
C ILE A 13 -8.65 0.12 -10.99
N ASP A 14 -8.75 1.37 -11.40
CA ASP A 14 -8.47 2.53 -10.56
C ASP A 14 -9.37 2.52 -9.32
N GLU A 15 -10.65 2.23 -9.48
CA GLU A 15 -11.56 2.11 -8.36
C GLU A 15 -11.12 1.01 -7.40
N GLN A 16 -10.72 -0.15 -7.93
CA GLN A 16 -10.22 -1.27 -7.12
C GLN A 16 -8.97 -0.88 -6.34
N ILE A 17 -8.05 -0.14 -6.97
CA ILE A 17 -6.84 0.34 -6.31
C ILE A 17 -7.20 1.23 -5.12
N ILE A 18 -8.12 2.18 -5.32
CA ILE A 18 -8.53 3.10 -4.27
C ILE A 18 -9.20 2.35 -3.11
N ARG A 19 -10.06 1.38 -3.41
CA ARG A 19 -10.71 0.56 -2.38
C ARG A 19 -9.71 -0.29 -1.61
N LEU A 20 -8.67 -0.80 -2.28
CA LEU A 20 -7.61 -1.55 -1.63
C LEU A 20 -6.74 -0.66 -0.74
N ILE A 21 -6.49 0.57 -1.15
CA ILE A 21 -5.79 1.55 -0.31
C ILE A 21 -6.59 1.79 0.97
N ASP A 22 -7.88 2.03 0.86
CA ASP A 22 -8.77 2.24 2.01
C ASP A 22 -8.75 1.03 2.95
N LYS A 23 -8.87 -0.17 2.41
CA LYS A 23 -8.83 -1.41 3.19
C LYS A 23 -7.49 -1.57 3.91
N ARG A 24 -6.38 -1.28 3.21
CA ARG A 24 -5.04 -1.39 3.78
C ARG A 24 -4.88 -0.43 4.97
N ILE A 25 -5.33 0.80 4.83
CA ILE A 25 -5.29 1.80 5.90
C ILE A 25 -6.12 1.32 7.10
N GLY A 26 -7.31 0.78 6.85
CA GLY A 26 -8.16 0.26 7.92
C GLY A 26 -7.51 -0.88 8.70
N ILE A 27 -6.82 -1.80 8.02
CA ILE A 27 -6.11 -2.89 8.68
C ILE A 27 -4.89 -2.38 9.44
N SER A 28 -4.17 -1.39 8.88
CA SER A 28 -3.04 -0.75 9.57
C SER A 28 -3.49 -0.12 10.89
N LYS A 29 -4.68 0.49 10.90
CA LYS A 29 -5.26 1.04 12.12
C LYS A 29 -5.44 -0.03 13.20
N LYS A 30 -5.96 -1.20 12.80
CA LYS A 30 -6.13 -2.33 13.73
C LYS A 30 -4.80 -2.82 14.29
N ILE A 31 -3.77 -2.86 13.45
CA ILE A 31 -2.42 -3.25 13.88
C ILE A 31 -1.88 -2.25 14.90
N PHE A 32 -2.05 -0.96 14.66
CA PHE A 32 -1.59 0.08 15.58
C PHE A 32 -2.34 0.04 16.92
N GLU A 33 -3.64 -0.24 16.89
CA GLU A 33 -4.43 -0.41 18.11
C GLU A 33 -3.94 -1.61 18.92
N ALA A 34 -3.63 -2.72 18.24
CA ALA A 34 -3.08 -3.91 18.89
C ALA A 34 -1.71 -3.61 19.51
N LYS A 35 -0.85 -2.87 18.81
CA LYS A 35 0.47 -2.49 19.35
C LYS A 35 0.34 -1.60 20.58
N ARG A 36 -0.60 -0.66 20.58
CA ARG A 36 -0.85 0.18 21.75
C ARG A 36 -1.29 -0.65 22.96
N ALA A 37 -2.19 -1.61 22.73
CA ALA A 37 -2.68 -2.49 23.79
C ALA A 37 -1.55 -3.33 24.40
N GLU A 38 -0.53 -3.67 23.60
CA GLU A 38 0.63 -4.45 24.04
C GLU A 38 1.78 -3.59 24.53
N GLY A 39 1.63 -2.25 24.50
CA GLY A 39 2.69 -1.33 24.89
C GLY A 39 3.84 -1.26 23.89
N LYS A 40 3.64 -1.68 22.67
CA LYS A 40 4.67 -1.66 21.62
C LYS A 40 4.65 -0.34 20.85
N PRO A 41 5.81 0.12 20.35
CA PRO A 41 5.85 1.33 19.53
C PRO A 41 5.14 1.12 18.18
N ILE A 42 4.48 2.17 17.69
CA ILE A 42 3.80 2.15 16.40
C ILE A 42 4.81 2.11 15.26
N SER A 43 5.90 2.87 15.37
CA SER A 43 6.97 2.89 14.38
C SER A 43 7.71 1.55 14.38
N ASP A 44 7.87 0.98 13.19
CA ASP A 44 8.53 -0.31 13.02
C ASP A 44 9.38 -0.27 11.73
N PRO A 45 10.57 0.32 11.78
CA PRO A 45 11.42 0.48 10.59
C PRO A 45 11.77 -0.84 9.90
N GLU A 46 11.98 -1.91 10.67
CA GLU A 46 12.31 -3.22 10.10
C GLU A 46 11.13 -3.79 9.29
N ARG A 47 9.91 -3.61 9.81
CA ARG A 47 8.70 -4.03 9.09
C ARG A 47 8.52 -3.20 7.81
N GLU A 48 8.75 -1.90 7.88
CA GLU A 48 8.64 -1.01 6.72
C GLU A 48 9.62 -1.42 5.62
N LYS A 49 10.86 -1.75 5.98
CA LYS A 49 11.86 -2.26 5.03
C LYS A 49 11.38 -3.53 4.34
N ARG A 50 10.79 -4.46 5.08
CA ARG A 50 10.27 -5.71 4.51
C ARG A 50 9.11 -5.45 3.55
N VAL A 51 8.23 -4.53 3.89
CA VAL A 51 7.12 -4.15 2.99
C VAL A 51 7.65 -3.60 1.68
N LEU A 52 8.62 -2.69 1.74
CA LEU A 52 9.21 -2.09 0.54
C LEU A 52 9.98 -3.12 -0.29
N SER A 53 10.73 -3.99 0.36
CA SER A 53 11.48 -5.05 -0.31
C SER A 53 10.55 -6.01 -1.06
N ARG A 54 9.48 -6.43 -0.42
CA ARG A 54 8.48 -7.32 -1.06
C ARG A 54 7.81 -6.64 -2.26
N ALA A 55 7.49 -5.36 -2.13
CA ALA A 55 6.87 -4.61 -3.23
C ALA A 55 7.83 -4.51 -4.42
N MET A 56 9.09 -4.21 -4.17
CA MET A 56 10.11 -4.12 -5.22
C MET A 56 10.37 -5.46 -5.89
N ASP A 57 10.42 -6.55 -5.12
CA ASP A 57 10.63 -7.90 -5.65
C ASP A 57 9.48 -8.29 -6.59
N LEU A 58 8.24 -8.03 -6.18
CA LEU A 58 7.08 -8.33 -7.02
C LEU A 58 7.05 -7.45 -8.26
N ALA A 59 7.39 -6.18 -8.13
CA ALA A 59 7.48 -5.26 -9.26
C ALA A 59 8.48 -5.79 -10.29
N THR A 60 9.65 -6.22 -9.84
CA THR A 60 10.69 -6.80 -10.70
C THR A 60 10.19 -8.06 -11.39
N GLU A 61 9.51 -8.93 -10.66
CA GLU A 61 8.93 -10.16 -11.21
C GLU A 61 7.93 -9.84 -12.33
N LEU A 62 7.18 -8.78 -12.20
CA LEU A 62 6.17 -8.35 -13.17
C LEU A 62 6.70 -7.39 -14.23
N ASN A 63 7.99 -7.14 -14.26
CA ASN A 63 8.65 -6.19 -15.18
C ASN A 63 8.13 -4.76 -15.02
N LEU A 64 7.78 -4.38 -13.79
CA LEU A 64 7.41 -3.00 -13.46
C LEU A 64 8.64 -2.27 -12.92
N ASP A 65 8.59 -0.95 -12.97
CA ASP A 65 9.63 -0.10 -12.38
C ASP A 65 9.60 -0.25 -10.85
N ALA A 66 10.59 -0.97 -10.30
CA ALA A 66 10.67 -1.26 -8.87
C ALA A 66 10.81 0.01 -8.03
N GLY A 67 11.56 1.01 -8.52
CA GLY A 67 11.71 2.29 -7.83
C GLY A 67 10.40 3.07 -7.73
N ALA A 68 9.63 3.09 -8.81
CA ALA A 68 8.31 3.73 -8.83
C ALA A 68 7.33 3.02 -7.89
N VAL A 69 7.33 1.69 -7.90
CA VAL A 69 6.49 0.89 -7.00
C VAL A 69 6.88 1.13 -5.54
N LYS A 70 8.19 1.19 -5.25
CA LYS A 70 8.68 1.54 -3.92
C LYS A 70 8.11 2.88 -3.46
N SER A 71 8.15 3.89 -4.31
CA SER A 71 7.62 5.22 -3.99
C SER A 71 6.12 5.19 -3.67
N ILE A 72 5.35 4.39 -4.40
CA ILE A 72 3.93 4.20 -4.14
C ILE A 72 3.74 3.61 -2.74
N PHE A 73 4.50 2.58 -2.37
CA PHE A 73 4.38 1.93 -1.06
C PHE A 73 4.89 2.81 0.08
N GLU A 74 5.90 3.63 -0.15
CA GLU A 74 6.32 4.64 0.83
C GLU A 74 5.16 5.61 1.12
N THR A 75 4.44 6.01 0.08
CA THR A 75 3.26 6.86 0.24
C THR A 75 2.15 6.15 1.01
N LEU A 76 1.89 4.88 0.73
CA LEU A 76 0.89 4.10 1.45
C LEU A 76 1.23 3.97 2.93
N ILE A 77 2.50 3.74 3.26
CA ILE A 77 2.97 3.66 4.64
C ILE A 77 2.73 5.02 5.34
N MET A 78 3.10 6.11 4.68
CA MET A 78 2.90 7.46 5.21
C MET A 78 1.42 7.76 5.45
N MET A 79 0.55 7.42 4.51
CA MET A 79 -0.90 7.61 4.65
C MET A 79 -1.45 6.85 5.86
N SER A 80 -0.98 5.62 6.08
CA SER A 80 -1.40 4.80 7.23
C SER A 80 -0.98 5.46 8.55
N LEU A 81 0.25 5.97 8.63
CA LEU A 81 0.75 6.64 9.83
C LEU A 81 -0.02 7.95 10.11
N ASN A 82 -0.28 8.73 9.07
CA ASN A 82 -0.99 10.01 9.21
C ASN A 82 -2.42 9.83 9.69
N LYS A 83 -3.08 8.75 9.33
CA LYS A 83 -4.44 8.44 9.79
C LYS A 83 -4.51 8.15 11.29
N GLN A 84 -3.38 7.91 11.95
CA GLN A 84 -3.32 7.62 13.38
C GLN A 84 -3.11 8.89 14.24
N HIS A 85 -2.91 10.03 13.60
CA HIS A 85 -2.69 11.30 14.29
C HIS A 85 -3.97 12.16 14.41
#